data_f6a4f56fd1c0bc50fd66c122f819e164
#
_entry.id   f6a4f56fd1c0bc50fd66c122f819e164
#
_cell.length_a   1.000
_cell.length_b   1.000
_cell.length_c   1.000
_cell.angle_alpha   90.00
_cell.angle_beta   90.00
_cell.angle_gamma   90.00
#
_symmetry.space_group_name_H-M   'P 1'
#
loop_
_entity.id
_entity.type
_entity.pdbx_description
1 polymer ?
#
loop_
_entity_poly.entity_id
_entity_poly.type
_entity_poly.pdbx_seq_one_letter_code
_entity_poly.pdbx_strand_id
1 'polypeptide(L)'
;MNLDLREIPAVYINLDQDVEKNESMKFMLNQCEFKNIIRVDAEYTPDNPLAGCSLSHYNALSEVDPPFIVFEDDCKVKAFRPTIEIPDDSDAIYLGISSWGRMNSHSGPFVQCENIGFGMVRIYNMLSAHSVLYLDEEYTSLCRRISYNSYETAQHQDIGFAEMQRYYNVYAFNDPLFYQTSSNGTDEQLTSY
;
A
#
# COMPACT_ATOMS: atom_id res chain seq x y z
N MET A 1 17.75 -6.17 -6.97
CA MET A 1 17.89 -7.30 -6.00
C MET A 1 16.73 -8.28 -6.12
N ASN A 2 16.91 -9.52 -5.62
CA ASN A 2 15.84 -10.51 -5.56
C ASN A 2 15.32 -10.63 -4.13
N LEU A 3 13.99 -10.61 -3.95
CA LEU A 3 13.32 -10.74 -2.66
C LEU A 3 12.31 -11.88 -2.69
N ASP A 4 12.27 -12.69 -1.62
CA ASP A 4 11.18 -13.62 -1.37
C ASP A 4 10.17 -12.92 -0.45
N LEU A 5 9.00 -12.56 -1.00
CA LEU A 5 7.95 -11.84 -0.28
C LEU A 5 7.41 -12.62 0.93
N ARG A 6 7.51 -13.95 0.91
CA ARG A 6 7.00 -14.81 1.99
C ARG A 6 7.81 -14.67 3.28
N GLU A 7 9.08 -14.25 3.17
CA GLU A 7 9.98 -14.02 4.32
C GLU A 7 9.81 -12.61 4.92
N ILE A 8 9.16 -11.69 4.18
CA ILE A 8 8.94 -10.31 4.60
C ILE A 8 7.68 -10.24 5.48
N PRO A 9 7.71 -9.54 6.62
CA PRO A 9 6.51 -9.33 7.44
C PRO A 9 5.37 -8.72 6.64
N ALA A 10 4.20 -9.36 6.70
CA ALA A 10 2.96 -8.89 6.11
C ALA A 10 2.08 -8.28 7.20
N VAL A 11 2.05 -6.96 7.27
CA VAL A 11 1.23 -6.18 8.20
C VAL A 11 -0.08 -5.87 7.50
N TYR A 12 -1.22 -6.16 8.10
CA TYR A 12 -2.51 -5.77 7.53
C TYR A 12 -3.39 -5.03 8.52
N ILE A 13 -4.09 -4.01 8.01
CA ILE A 13 -4.97 -3.13 8.74
C ILE A 13 -6.39 -3.67 8.64
N ASN A 14 -7.08 -3.84 9.76
CA ASN A 14 -8.47 -4.32 9.76
C ASN A 14 -9.23 -3.85 10.99
N LEU A 15 -10.47 -3.39 10.82
CA LEU A 15 -11.38 -3.06 11.91
C LEU A 15 -11.84 -4.33 12.64
N ASP A 16 -11.88 -4.29 13.97
CA ASP A 16 -12.30 -5.42 14.81
C ASP A 16 -13.70 -5.95 14.45
N GLN A 17 -14.58 -5.05 14.06
CA GLN A 17 -15.96 -5.40 13.68
C GLN A 17 -16.05 -6.04 12.28
N ASP A 18 -15.04 -5.88 11.41
CA ASP A 18 -15.03 -6.41 10.05
C ASP A 18 -14.44 -7.83 10.00
N VAL A 19 -15.10 -8.75 10.72
CA VAL A 19 -14.64 -10.14 10.89
C VAL A 19 -14.47 -10.86 9.55
N GLU A 20 -15.40 -10.68 8.61
CA GLU A 20 -15.36 -11.32 7.29
C GLU A 20 -14.13 -10.89 6.47
N LYS A 21 -13.79 -9.60 6.51
CA LYS A 21 -12.59 -9.07 5.86
C LYS A 21 -11.32 -9.62 6.53
N ASN A 22 -11.31 -9.67 7.88
CA ASN A 22 -10.21 -10.27 8.63
C ASN A 22 -9.93 -11.71 8.21
N GLU A 23 -10.96 -12.55 8.18
CA GLU A 23 -10.83 -13.96 7.77
C GLU A 23 -10.39 -14.08 6.31
N SER A 24 -10.91 -13.22 5.44
CA SER A 24 -10.49 -13.14 4.02
C SER A 24 -9.01 -12.79 3.86
N MET A 25 -8.52 -11.80 4.62
CA MET A 25 -7.10 -11.41 4.60
C MET A 25 -6.19 -12.52 5.12
N LYS A 26 -6.53 -13.12 6.27
CA LYS A 26 -5.79 -14.26 6.80
C LYS A 26 -5.72 -15.40 5.80
N PHE A 27 -6.85 -15.75 5.18
CA PHE A 27 -6.89 -16.80 4.18
C PHE A 27 -5.99 -16.46 2.99
N MET A 28 -6.09 -15.26 2.45
CA MET A 28 -5.28 -14.78 1.32
C MET A 28 -3.78 -14.82 1.63
N LEU A 29 -3.36 -14.26 2.76
CA LEU A 29 -1.94 -14.21 3.14
C LEU A 29 -1.38 -15.61 3.39
N ASN A 30 -2.16 -16.52 4.01
CA ASN A 30 -1.76 -17.91 4.17
C ASN A 30 -1.67 -18.66 2.83
N GLN A 31 -2.58 -18.41 1.87
CA GLN A 31 -2.49 -18.98 0.52
C GLN A 31 -1.27 -18.49 -0.25
N CYS A 32 -0.82 -17.27 0.02
CA CYS A 32 0.44 -16.70 -0.49
C CYS A 32 1.67 -17.19 0.28
N GLU A 33 1.49 -18.01 1.31
CA GLU A 33 2.55 -18.60 2.16
C GLU A 33 3.40 -17.57 2.92
N PHE A 34 2.84 -16.40 3.28
CA PHE A 34 3.52 -15.44 4.15
C PHE A 34 3.79 -16.07 5.53
N LYS A 35 5.04 -15.97 6.01
CA LYS A 35 5.48 -16.63 7.25
C LYS A 35 5.25 -15.78 8.50
N ASN A 36 5.26 -14.47 8.35
CA ASN A 36 5.06 -13.53 9.45
C ASN A 36 3.88 -12.60 9.10
N ILE A 37 2.71 -12.88 9.67
CA ILE A 37 1.47 -12.14 9.42
C ILE A 37 1.11 -11.40 10.70
N ILE A 38 1.03 -10.08 10.62
CA ILE A 38 0.74 -9.17 11.73
C ILE A 38 -0.53 -8.41 11.43
N ARG A 39 -1.54 -8.52 12.29
CA ARG A 39 -2.74 -7.71 12.22
C ARG A 39 -2.57 -6.46 13.07
N VAL A 40 -2.89 -5.32 12.49
CA VAL A 40 -3.00 -4.03 13.19
C VAL A 40 -4.47 -3.66 13.29
N ASP A 41 -4.94 -3.38 14.49
CA ASP A 41 -6.29 -2.93 14.73
C ASP A 41 -6.50 -1.55 14.11
N ALA A 42 -7.45 -1.44 13.19
CA ALA A 42 -7.78 -0.18 12.56
C ALA A 42 -8.54 0.73 13.55
N GLU A 43 -8.30 2.02 13.45
CA GLU A 43 -8.96 3.03 14.27
C GLU A 43 -10.37 3.29 13.80
N TYR A 44 -11.34 2.97 14.65
CA TYR A 44 -12.75 3.22 14.35
C TYR A 44 -13.17 4.65 14.71
N THR A 45 -13.28 5.51 13.72
CA THR A 45 -13.66 6.92 13.86
C THR A 45 -14.89 7.22 12.98
N PRO A 46 -16.11 6.83 13.40
CA PRO A 46 -17.30 6.92 12.56
C PRO A 46 -17.66 8.36 12.14
N ASP A 47 -17.34 9.34 12.97
CA ASP A 47 -17.56 10.75 12.66
C ASP A 47 -16.54 11.31 11.66
N ASN A 48 -15.40 10.63 11.48
CA ASN A 48 -14.34 11.04 10.57
C ASN A 48 -13.53 9.82 10.06
N PRO A 49 -14.08 9.02 9.14
CA PRO A 49 -13.40 7.80 8.65
C PRO A 49 -12.04 8.05 8.03
N LEU A 50 -11.80 9.24 7.44
CA LEU A 50 -10.52 9.59 6.84
C LEU A 50 -9.41 9.69 7.89
N ALA A 51 -9.70 10.31 9.03
CA ALA A 51 -8.77 10.39 10.15
C ALA A 51 -8.45 9.00 10.70
N GLY A 52 -9.47 8.14 10.87
CA GLY A 52 -9.27 6.76 11.31
C GLY A 52 -8.39 5.96 10.37
N CYS A 53 -8.63 6.06 9.06
CA CYS A 53 -7.79 5.42 8.05
C CYS A 53 -6.33 5.88 8.14
N SER A 54 -6.10 7.19 8.21
CA SER A 54 -4.74 7.76 8.30
C SER A 54 -4.01 7.36 9.59
N LEU A 55 -4.70 7.32 10.73
CA LEU A 55 -4.13 6.87 11.99
C LEU A 55 -3.82 5.37 11.97
N SER A 56 -4.68 4.57 11.33
CA SER A 56 -4.44 3.14 11.14
C SER A 56 -3.19 2.86 10.30
N HIS A 57 -2.97 3.64 9.24
CA HIS A 57 -1.71 3.57 8.46
C HIS A 57 -0.49 4.00 9.28
N TYR A 58 -0.61 5.05 10.12
CA TYR A 58 0.45 5.45 11.03
C TYR A 58 0.84 4.30 11.98
N ASN A 59 -0.15 3.63 12.57
CA ASN A 59 0.06 2.49 13.47
C ASN A 59 0.73 1.33 12.72
N ALA A 60 0.24 0.97 11.53
CA ALA A 60 0.80 -0.11 10.72
C ALA A 60 2.26 0.16 10.30
N LEU A 61 2.57 1.40 9.91
CA LEU A 61 3.94 1.83 9.56
C LEU A 61 4.88 1.89 10.78
N SER A 62 4.34 1.82 12.00
CA SER A 62 5.11 1.87 13.26
C SER A 62 5.30 0.49 13.89
N GLU A 63 4.71 -0.57 13.31
CA GLU A 63 4.68 -1.90 13.94
C GLU A 63 6.02 -2.63 13.84
N VAL A 64 6.72 -2.50 12.70
CA VAL A 64 8.01 -3.16 12.45
C VAL A 64 8.94 -2.25 11.63
N ASP A 65 10.24 -2.52 11.71
CA ASP A 65 11.22 -1.85 10.86
C ASP A 65 11.25 -2.44 9.44
N PRO A 66 11.57 -1.66 8.39
CA PRO A 66 11.73 -2.16 7.03
C PRO A 66 12.80 -3.28 6.92
N PRO A 67 12.61 -4.28 6.04
CA PRO A 67 11.53 -4.37 5.04
C PRO A 67 10.24 -4.99 5.60
N PHE A 68 9.08 -4.44 5.24
CA PHE A 68 7.77 -5.01 5.52
C PHE A 68 6.73 -4.59 4.47
N ILE A 69 5.60 -5.31 4.42
CA ILE A 69 4.49 -5.00 3.51
C ILE A 69 3.29 -4.56 4.35
N VAL A 70 2.66 -3.44 3.98
CA VAL A 70 1.35 -3.05 4.53
C VAL A 70 0.25 -3.40 3.54
N PHE A 71 -0.82 -4.02 4.05
CA PHE A 71 -2.03 -4.33 3.30
C PHE A 71 -3.26 -3.68 3.94
N GLU A 72 -4.20 -3.21 3.11
CA GLU A 72 -5.58 -2.90 3.53
C GLU A 72 -6.45 -4.17 3.45
N ASP A 73 -7.50 -4.28 4.25
CA ASP A 73 -8.30 -5.50 4.40
C ASP A 73 -9.25 -5.82 3.23
N ASP A 74 -9.31 -4.94 2.24
CA ASP A 74 -10.02 -5.14 0.98
C ASP A 74 -9.09 -5.56 -0.18
N CYS A 75 -7.83 -5.85 0.13
CA CYS A 75 -6.86 -6.36 -0.83
C CYS A 75 -7.18 -7.79 -1.28
N LYS A 76 -6.95 -8.08 -2.55
CA LYS A 76 -7.08 -9.42 -3.17
C LYS A 76 -5.88 -9.73 -4.05
N VAL A 77 -5.59 -11.01 -4.21
CA VAL A 77 -4.56 -11.48 -5.14
C VAL A 77 -5.00 -11.29 -6.57
N LYS A 78 -4.13 -10.72 -7.40
CA LYS A 78 -4.26 -10.71 -8.88
C LYS A 78 -3.29 -11.69 -9.54
N ALA A 79 -1.97 -11.51 -9.28
CA ALA A 79 -0.93 -12.32 -9.91
C ALA A 79 0.27 -12.49 -8.97
N PHE A 80 0.04 -13.09 -7.79
CA PHE A 80 1.09 -13.25 -6.78
C PHE A 80 2.26 -14.07 -7.30
N ARG A 81 3.45 -13.56 -7.04
CA ARG A 81 4.75 -14.21 -7.29
C ARG A 81 5.55 -14.16 -5.99
N PRO A 82 5.94 -15.32 -5.43
CA PRO A 82 6.65 -15.34 -4.15
C PRO A 82 8.02 -14.65 -4.25
N THR A 83 8.71 -14.76 -5.38
CA THR A 83 10.00 -14.08 -5.61
C THR A 83 9.84 -12.98 -6.65
N ILE A 84 10.34 -11.80 -6.33
CA ILE A 84 10.34 -10.62 -7.19
C ILE A 84 11.76 -10.09 -7.39
N GLU A 85 12.02 -9.58 -8.59
CA GLU A 85 13.24 -8.81 -8.89
C GLU A 85 12.86 -7.31 -8.92
N ILE A 86 13.62 -6.51 -8.17
CA ILE A 86 13.39 -5.06 -8.04
C ILE A 86 14.70 -4.29 -8.18
N PRO A 87 14.67 -2.98 -8.51
CA PRO A 87 15.86 -2.12 -8.50
C PRO A 87 16.52 -2.10 -7.11
N ASP A 88 17.86 -2.05 -7.09
CA ASP A 88 18.65 -2.09 -5.85
C ASP A 88 18.49 -0.80 -5.01
N ASP A 89 18.06 0.27 -5.64
CA ASP A 89 17.86 1.60 -5.04
C ASP A 89 16.40 1.88 -4.63
N SER A 90 15.55 0.84 -4.54
CA SER A 90 14.14 0.99 -4.24
C SER A 90 13.91 1.41 -2.79
N ASP A 91 13.19 2.50 -2.58
CA ASP A 91 12.71 2.93 -1.27
C ASP A 91 11.37 2.25 -0.90
N ALA A 92 10.51 2.05 -1.91
CA ALA A 92 9.25 1.30 -1.77
C ALA A 92 8.77 0.70 -3.10
N ILE A 93 8.00 -0.40 -3.00
CA ILE A 93 7.35 -1.04 -4.15
C ILE A 93 5.84 -1.11 -3.90
N TYR A 94 5.06 -0.51 -4.78
CA TYR A 94 3.62 -0.71 -4.80
C TYR A 94 3.31 -2.05 -5.47
N LEU A 95 2.80 -2.99 -4.68
CA LEU A 95 2.41 -4.33 -5.12
C LEU A 95 1.01 -4.34 -5.72
N GLY A 96 0.21 -3.34 -5.39
CA GLY A 96 -1.06 -2.98 -6.00
C GLY A 96 -1.00 -1.56 -6.57
N ILE A 97 -1.77 -1.27 -7.62
CA ILE A 97 -1.72 0.01 -8.32
C ILE A 97 -3.12 0.62 -8.48
N SER A 98 -3.14 1.92 -8.75
CA SER A 98 -4.35 2.69 -9.03
C SER A 98 -4.19 3.48 -10.33
N SER A 99 -5.28 3.68 -11.06
CA SER A 99 -5.33 4.59 -12.21
C SER A 99 -5.44 6.08 -11.82
N TRP A 100 -5.59 6.36 -10.52
CA TRP A 100 -5.73 7.71 -9.99
C TRP A 100 -4.40 8.26 -9.51
N GLY A 101 -4.14 9.53 -9.82
CA GLY A 101 -2.94 10.27 -9.44
C GLY A 101 -3.26 11.63 -8.85
N ARG A 102 -2.25 12.23 -8.20
CA ARG A 102 -2.30 13.56 -7.59
C ARG A 102 -1.46 14.54 -8.39
N MET A 103 -2.06 15.62 -8.89
CA MET A 103 -1.35 16.65 -9.64
C MET A 103 -2.00 18.03 -9.45
N ASN A 104 -1.19 19.06 -9.16
CA ASN A 104 -1.65 20.45 -8.97
C ASN A 104 -2.82 20.55 -7.97
N SER A 105 -2.72 19.86 -6.83
CA SER A 105 -3.75 19.80 -5.79
C SER A 105 -5.08 19.15 -6.20
N HIS A 106 -5.12 18.46 -7.34
CA HIS A 106 -6.27 17.70 -7.81
C HIS A 106 -5.96 16.20 -7.90
N SER A 107 -6.96 15.37 -7.62
CA SER A 107 -6.92 13.91 -7.82
C SER A 107 -7.73 13.54 -9.05
N GLY A 108 -7.23 12.61 -9.86
CA GLY A 108 -7.89 12.18 -11.10
C GLY A 108 -7.15 11.09 -11.86
N PRO A 109 -7.66 10.67 -13.03
CA PRO A 109 -7.09 9.57 -13.82
C PRO A 109 -5.84 10.02 -14.62
N PHE A 110 -4.81 10.48 -13.94
CA PHE A 110 -3.58 10.99 -14.54
C PHE A 110 -2.33 10.58 -13.78
N VAL A 111 -2.15 9.29 -13.57
CA VAL A 111 -0.90 8.76 -12.99
C VAL A 111 0.27 9.05 -13.94
N GLN A 112 1.34 9.61 -13.38
CA GLN A 112 2.62 9.80 -14.04
C GLN A 112 3.54 8.65 -13.66
N CYS A 113 3.99 7.89 -14.67
CA CYS A 113 4.94 6.80 -14.47
C CYS A 113 5.91 6.73 -15.65
N GLU A 114 7.04 6.07 -15.41
CA GLU A 114 8.10 5.82 -16.40
C GLU A 114 8.44 4.33 -16.41
N ASN A 115 8.43 3.71 -17.59
CA ASN A 115 8.82 2.31 -17.74
C ASN A 115 10.33 2.18 -17.55
N ILE A 116 10.72 1.34 -16.57
CA ILE A 116 12.14 1.07 -16.26
C ILE A 116 12.60 -0.31 -16.74
N GLY A 117 11.74 -1.06 -17.46
CA GLY A 117 11.99 -2.46 -17.83
C GLY A 117 11.58 -3.42 -16.73
N PHE A 118 11.88 -4.70 -16.89
CA PHE A 118 11.61 -5.78 -15.92
C PHE A 118 10.13 -5.92 -15.51
N GLY A 119 9.21 -5.40 -16.32
CA GLY A 119 7.78 -5.35 -15.99
C GLY A 119 7.43 -4.37 -14.88
N MET A 120 8.27 -3.37 -14.66
CA MET A 120 8.11 -2.36 -13.62
C MET A 120 8.08 -0.94 -14.18
N VAL A 121 7.44 -0.06 -13.44
CA VAL A 121 7.40 1.38 -13.67
C VAL A 121 7.88 2.13 -12.43
N ARG A 122 8.56 3.25 -12.62
CA ARG A 122 8.73 4.26 -11.59
C ARG A 122 7.47 5.12 -11.54
N ILE A 123 6.92 5.34 -10.36
CA ILE A 123 5.71 6.15 -10.16
C ILE A 123 6.05 7.48 -9.50
N TYR A 124 5.29 8.54 -9.84
CA TYR A 124 5.59 9.90 -9.42
C TYR A 124 4.45 10.59 -8.67
N ASN A 125 3.21 10.07 -8.77
CA ASN A 125 2.03 10.73 -8.19
C ASN A 125 0.82 9.80 -8.02
N MET A 126 1.03 8.49 -7.95
CA MET A 126 -0.05 7.51 -7.86
C MET A 126 -0.69 7.52 -6.47
N LEU A 127 -2.01 7.63 -6.44
CA LEU A 127 -2.82 7.46 -5.23
C LEU A 127 -3.03 5.97 -4.92
N SER A 128 -3.56 5.68 -3.73
CA SER A 128 -3.76 4.36 -3.15
C SER A 128 -2.55 3.85 -2.37
N ALA A 129 -2.82 3.07 -1.32
CA ALA A 129 -1.79 2.46 -0.48
C ALA A 129 -2.19 1.05 -0.01
N HIS A 130 -3.08 0.37 -0.75
CA HIS A 130 -3.69 -0.89 -0.34
C HIS A 130 -2.73 -2.09 -0.27
N SER A 131 -1.58 -2.04 -0.95
CA SER A 131 -0.49 -3.01 -0.75
C SER A 131 0.85 -2.41 -1.16
N VAL A 132 1.69 -2.09 -0.17
CA VAL A 132 2.97 -1.41 -0.37
C VAL A 132 4.05 -2.13 0.43
N LEU A 133 5.15 -2.50 -0.25
CA LEU A 133 6.38 -2.98 0.35
C LEU A 133 7.27 -1.76 0.63
N TYR A 134 7.56 -1.53 1.91
CA TYR A 134 8.49 -0.51 2.40
C TYR A 134 9.86 -1.13 2.59
N LEU A 135 10.89 -0.50 2.05
CA LEU A 135 12.27 -1.03 2.01
C LEU A 135 13.26 -0.11 2.75
N ASP A 136 13.02 1.20 2.72
CA ASP A 136 13.89 2.22 3.27
C ASP A 136 13.28 2.90 4.52
N GLU A 137 14.10 3.11 5.56
CA GLU A 137 13.64 3.72 6.82
C GLU A 137 13.33 5.21 6.66
N GLU A 138 14.06 5.95 5.84
CA GLU A 138 13.81 7.38 5.64
C GLU A 138 12.46 7.61 4.97
N TYR A 139 12.16 6.83 3.89
CA TYR A 139 10.88 6.88 3.21
C TYR A 139 9.74 6.40 4.12
N THR A 140 9.94 5.32 4.88
CA THR A 140 8.96 4.80 5.84
C THR A 140 8.65 5.83 6.93
N SER A 141 9.68 6.45 7.51
CA SER A 141 9.54 7.53 8.49
C SER A 141 8.79 8.74 7.94
N LEU A 142 9.03 9.09 6.68
CA LEU A 142 8.28 10.15 6.00
C LEU A 142 6.80 9.78 5.85
N CYS A 143 6.49 8.58 5.37
CA CYS A 143 5.13 8.08 5.23
C CYS A 143 4.40 8.03 6.59
N ARG A 144 5.10 7.64 7.65
CA ARG A 144 4.60 7.67 9.04
C ARG A 144 4.20 9.08 9.46
N ARG A 145 5.06 10.08 9.23
CA ARG A 145 4.76 11.50 9.53
C ARG A 145 3.59 12.04 8.70
N ILE A 146 3.53 11.68 7.43
CA ILE A 146 2.42 12.06 6.54
C ILE A 146 1.10 11.48 7.07
N SER A 147 1.07 10.21 7.44
CA SER A 147 -0.12 9.55 7.99
C SER A 147 -0.60 10.25 9.28
N TYR A 148 0.30 10.58 10.19
CA TYR A 148 -0.05 11.32 11.40
C TYR A 148 -0.59 12.73 11.10
N ASN A 149 0.06 13.48 10.21
CA ASN A 149 -0.40 14.79 9.80
C ASN A 149 -1.77 14.73 9.09
N SER A 150 -2.00 13.68 8.29
CA SER A 150 -3.28 13.46 7.62
C SER A 150 -4.39 13.13 8.60
N TYR A 151 -4.10 12.39 9.69
CA TYR A 151 -5.00 12.21 10.81
C TYR A 151 -5.39 13.55 11.44
N GLU A 152 -4.43 14.40 11.80
CA GLU A 152 -4.67 15.71 12.42
C GLU A 152 -5.48 16.65 11.51
N THR A 153 -5.35 16.53 10.19
CA THR A 153 -6.01 17.39 9.19
C THR A 153 -7.22 16.76 8.52
N ALA A 154 -7.59 15.55 8.92
CA ALA A 154 -8.69 14.78 8.34
C ALA A 154 -8.60 14.63 6.81
N GLN A 155 -7.43 14.25 6.32
CA GLN A 155 -7.16 14.02 4.90
C GLN A 155 -6.78 12.55 4.65
N HIS A 156 -6.82 12.12 3.40
CA HIS A 156 -6.26 10.84 2.99
C HIS A 156 -4.73 10.89 3.00
N GLN A 157 -4.08 9.94 3.66
CA GLN A 157 -2.61 9.83 3.73
C GLN A 157 -1.98 9.56 2.36
N ASP A 158 -2.67 8.85 1.47
CA ASP A 158 -2.19 8.52 0.13
C ASP A 158 -1.97 9.75 -0.76
N ILE A 159 -2.66 10.87 -0.48
CA ILE A 159 -2.42 12.17 -1.12
C ILE A 159 -0.99 12.63 -0.84
N GLY A 160 -0.58 12.62 0.43
CA GLY A 160 0.77 12.99 0.82
C GLY A 160 1.83 12.00 0.31
N PHE A 161 1.51 10.70 0.31
CA PHE A 161 2.40 9.68 -0.29
C PHE A 161 2.62 9.96 -1.77
N ALA A 162 1.55 10.18 -2.54
CA ALA A 162 1.61 10.48 -3.96
C ALA A 162 2.44 11.74 -4.28
N GLU A 163 2.34 12.78 -3.45
CA GLU A 163 3.12 14.03 -3.62
C GLU A 163 4.63 13.81 -3.37
N MET A 164 5.00 12.82 -2.55
CA MET A 164 6.39 12.52 -2.21
C MET A 164 7.05 11.51 -3.16
N GLN A 165 6.30 10.67 -3.87
CA GLN A 165 6.85 9.65 -4.77
C GLN A 165 7.91 10.18 -5.75
N ARG A 166 7.78 11.43 -6.21
CA ARG A 166 8.73 12.06 -7.15
C ARG A 166 10.11 12.31 -6.58
N TYR A 167 10.26 12.31 -5.27
CA TYR A 167 11.51 12.62 -4.57
C TYR A 167 12.23 11.37 -4.09
N TYR A 168 11.58 10.19 -4.20
CA TYR A 168 12.08 8.91 -3.76
C TYR A 168 12.03 7.89 -4.89
N ASN A 169 12.75 6.78 -4.74
CA ASN A 169 12.76 5.69 -5.72
C ASN A 169 11.59 4.74 -5.46
N VAL A 170 10.40 5.18 -5.81
CA VAL A 170 9.16 4.42 -5.62
C VAL A 170 8.74 3.78 -6.93
N TYR A 171 8.57 2.47 -6.90
CA TYR A 171 8.25 1.69 -8.09
C TYR A 171 6.94 0.92 -7.91
N ALA A 172 6.41 0.42 -9.04
CA ALA A 172 5.27 -0.47 -9.06
C ALA A 172 5.45 -1.51 -10.17
N PHE A 173 4.77 -2.65 -10.04
CA PHE A 173 4.67 -3.59 -11.15
C PHE A 173 3.67 -3.09 -12.18
N ASN A 174 4.03 -3.20 -13.46
CA ASN A 174 3.13 -2.88 -14.58
C ASN A 174 1.87 -3.77 -14.56
N ASP A 175 2.05 -5.04 -14.18
CA ASP A 175 0.98 -5.99 -13.86
C ASP A 175 1.07 -6.30 -12.34
N PRO A 176 0.18 -5.71 -11.51
CA PRO A 176 0.32 -5.77 -10.06
C PRO A 176 0.06 -7.16 -9.50
N LEU A 177 0.63 -7.43 -8.31
CA LEU A 177 0.45 -8.70 -7.61
C LEU A 177 -0.91 -8.76 -6.90
N PHE A 178 -1.39 -7.60 -6.46
CA PHE A 178 -2.63 -7.43 -5.72
C PHE A 178 -3.50 -6.35 -6.34
N TYR A 179 -4.77 -6.36 -6.00
CA TYR A 179 -5.73 -5.31 -6.37
C TYR A 179 -6.65 -5.02 -5.19
N GLN A 180 -7.31 -3.89 -5.22
CA GLN A 180 -8.25 -3.46 -4.19
C GLN A 180 -9.68 -3.70 -4.67
N THR A 181 -10.52 -4.29 -3.81
CA THR A 181 -11.97 -4.21 -3.94
C THR A 181 -12.42 -2.93 -3.25
N SER A 182 -13.39 -2.19 -3.83
CA SER A 182 -13.90 -1.01 -3.13
C SER A 182 -14.54 -1.41 -1.80
N SER A 183 -14.56 -0.49 -0.85
CA SER A 183 -15.25 -0.66 0.44
C SER A 183 -16.74 -1.03 0.28
N ASN A 184 -17.32 -0.72 -0.88
CA ASN A 184 -18.71 -1.03 -1.23
C ASN A 184 -18.84 -2.30 -2.08
N GLY A 185 -17.74 -3.00 -2.39
CA GLY A 185 -17.73 -4.23 -3.19
C GLY A 185 -18.13 -4.06 -4.65
N THR A 186 -18.16 -2.83 -5.18
CA THR A 186 -18.69 -2.51 -6.51
C THR A 186 -17.60 -2.17 -7.54
N ASP A 187 -16.42 -1.74 -7.11
CA ASP A 187 -15.36 -1.28 -7.99
C ASP A 187 -14.04 -2.02 -7.69
N GLU A 188 -13.71 -2.99 -8.52
CA GLU A 188 -12.41 -3.66 -8.46
C GLU A 188 -11.38 -2.86 -9.27
N GLN A 189 -10.26 -2.54 -8.65
CA GLN A 189 -9.17 -1.84 -9.32
C GLN A 189 -8.21 -2.86 -9.97
N LEU A 190 -8.64 -3.43 -11.10
CA LEU A 190 -7.86 -4.37 -11.92
C LEU A 190 -6.99 -3.63 -12.95
N THR A 191 -6.33 -2.56 -12.52
CA THR A 191 -5.52 -1.72 -13.40
C THR A 191 -4.20 -2.42 -13.79
N SER A 192 -3.68 -2.08 -14.96
CA SER A 192 -2.30 -2.34 -15.41
C SER A 192 -1.80 -1.15 -16.21
N TYR A 193 -0.51 -0.85 -16.19
CA TYR A 193 0.12 0.25 -16.92
C TYR A 193 0.88 -0.22 -18.16
#